data_a861e7c9ea663164c47867f0c5b59a27
#
_entry.id   a861e7c9ea663164c47867f0c5b59a27
#
_cell.length_a   1.000
_cell.length_b   1.000
_cell.length_c   1.000
_cell.angle_alpha   90.00
_cell.angle_beta   90.00
_cell.angle_gamma   90.00
#
_symmetry.space_group_name_H-M   'P 1'
#
loop_
_entity.id
_entity.type
_entity.pdbx_description
1 polymer ?
#
loop_
_entity_poly.entity_id
_entity_poly.type
_entity_poly.pdbx_seq_one_letter_code
_entity_poly.pdbx_strand_id
1 'polypeptide(L)'
;HPLKNLGQKSRSVDDLKESPTIGFLTEKRGKLVVATLRSDPAREFTITGLPAEAGTGDLVRFTLARDSRGNDFAKFVSLIDGQSDIEMKAIAISEDLNIPTSWPDGLAATYLSADLEDEVLLSSDREDMRHIPFVTIDGEDAKDFDDAVFAEFLDRDNLWRLVVAISDVSAYVSLASPLDNEARRRGTSVYFP
;
A
#
# COMPACT_ATOMS: atom_id res chain seq x y z
N HIS A 1 15.25 13.56 17.31
CA HIS A 1 15.41 14.13 15.95
C HIS A 1 14.01 14.37 15.38
N PRO A 2 13.67 15.61 14.97
CA PRO A 2 12.39 15.84 14.35
C PRO A 2 12.40 15.19 12.98
N LEU A 3 11.42 14.34 12.72
CA LEU A 3 11.09 13.87 11.38
C LEU A 3 10.81 15.12 10.53
N LYS A 4 11.76 15.47 9.69
CA LYS A 4 11.56 16.51 8.67
C LYS A 4 10.42 16.03 7.80
N ASN A 5 9.37 16.84 7.71
CA ASN A 5 8.30 16.72 6.74
C ASN A 5 8.88 16.29 5.40
N LEU A 6 8.62 15.06 5.00
CA LEU A 6 8.73 14.65 3.61
C LEU A 6 7.64 15.43 2.87
N GLY A 7 7.99 16.65 2.45
CA GLY A 7 7.16 17.49 1.63
C GLY A 7 6.89 16.76 0.32
N GLN A 8 5.76 16.07 0.30
CA GLN A 8 5.22 15.53 -0.94
C GLN A 8 4.89 16.72 -1.83
N LYS A 9 5.76 16.98 -2.80
CA LYS A 9 5.48 17.95 -3.86
C LYS A 9 4.20 17.50 -4.55
N SER A 10 3.18 18.38 -4.54
CA SER A 10 2.03 18.21 -5.44
C SER A 10 2.59 18.04 -6.86
N ARG A 11 2.14 16.99 -7.58
CA ARG A 11 2.52 16.81 -8.98
C ARG A 11 2.24 18.09 -9.74
N SER A 12 3.20 18.55 -10.54
CA SER A 12 3.00 19.69 -11.42
C SER A 12 2.01 19.32 -12.54
N VAL A 13 1.42 20.32 -13.20
CA VAL A 13 0.56 20.07 -14.37
C VAL A 13 1.33 19.34 -15.47
N ASP A 14 2.64 19.55 -15.56
CA ASP A 14 3.48 18.88 -16.55
C ASP A 14 3.69 17.40 -16.23
N ASP A 15 3.79 17.02 -14.96
CA ASP A 15 3.86 15.61 -14.53
C ASP A 15 2.56 14.82 -14.85
N LEU A 16 1.43 15.52 -14.94
CA LEU A 16 0.12 14.92 -15.26
C LEU A 16 -0.11 14.70 -16.77
N LYS A 17 0.78 15.20 -17.63
CA LYS A 17 0.64 15.06 -19.09
C LYS A 17 1.17 13.73 -19.61
N GLU A 18 2.11 13.11 -18.92
CA GLU A 18 2.82 11.92 -19.40
C GLU A 18 2.25 10.60 -18.83
N SER A 19 1.53 10.65 -17.72
CA SER A 19 0.95 9.46 -17.08
C SER A 19 -0.50 9.67 -16.70
N PRO A 20 -1.36 8.65 -16.82
CA PRO A 20 -2.72 8.74 -16.31
C PRO A 20 -2.74 9.10 -14.83
N THR A 21 -3.65 9.97 -14.45
CA THR A 21 -3.93 10.31 -13.06
C THR A 21 -5.39 10.04 -12.73
N ILE A 22 -5.74 10.05 -11.46
CA ILE A 22 -7.08 9.72 -10.99
C ILE A 22 -7.78 10.98 -10.46
N GLY A 23 -9.07 11.04 -10.72
CA GLY A 23 -9.96 12.05 -10.19
C GLY A 23 -11.37 11.51 -10.08
N PHE A 24 -12.24 12.29 -9.48
CA PHE A 24 -13.67 11.99 -9.42
C PHE A 24 -14.46 12.96 -10.29
N LEU A 25 -15.53 12.45 -10.89
CA LEU A 25 -16.43 13.26 -11.67
C LEU A 25 -17.34 14.08 -10.75
N THR A 26 -17.46 15.36 -11.05
CA THR A 26 -18.38 16.27 -10.37
C THR A 26 -19.15 17.10 -11.42
N GLU A 27 -20.27 17.67 -11.03
CA GLU A 27 -21.06 18.48 -11.93
C GLU A 27 -20.76 19.97 -11.71
N LYS A 28 -20.50 20.68 -12.81
CA LYS A 28 -20.32 22.13 -12.82
C LYS A 28 -21.11 22.75 -13.97
N ARG A 29 -22.11 23.57 -13.64
CA ARG A 29 -22.96 24.25 -14.62
C ARG A 29 -23.61 23.29 -15.62
N GLY A 30 -24.12 22.15 -15.15
CA GLY A 30 -24.78 21.14 -15.97
C GLY A 30 -23.83 20.29 -16.84
N LYS A 31 -22.52 20.32 -16.58
CA LYS A 31 -21.53 19.50 -17.29
C LYS A 31 -20.64 18.75 -16.30
N LEU A 32 -20.29 17.52 -16.65
CA LEU A 32 -19.31 16.78 -15.89
C LEU A 32 -17.92 17.37 -16.11
N VAL A 33 -17.21 17.53 -15.01
CA VAL A 33 -15.79 17.89 -14.93
C VAL A 33 -15.08 16.88 -14.04
N VAL A 34 -13.79 16.70 -14.21
CA VAL A 34 -12.99 15.87 -13.32
C VAL A 34 -12.24 16.74 -12.31
N ALA A 35 -12.33 16.37 -11.04
CA ALA A 35 -11.58 16.98 -9.95
C ALA A 35 -10.46 16.04 -9.49
N THR A 36 -9.25 16.58 -9.27
CA THR A 36 -8.09 15.82 -8.77
C THR A 36 -8.28 15.42 -7.31
N LEU A 37 -7.73 14.26 -6.92
CA LEU A 37 -7.84 13.75 -5.53
C LEU A 37 -6.94 14.52 -4.55
N ARG A 38 -5.77 14.99 -4.99
CA ARG A 38 -4.68 15.41 -4.09
C ARG A 38 -4.38 16.90 -4.02
N SER A 39 -5.08 17.74 -4.75
CA SER A 39 -4.84 19.18 -4.65
C SER A 39 -5.82 19.85 -3.69
N ASP A 40 -5.31 20.68 -2.81
CA ASP A 40 -6.12 21.56 -1.97
C ASP A 40 -5.83 23.04 -2.36
N PRO A 41 -6.80 23.73 -3.00
CA PRO A 41 -8.08 23.19 -3.45
C PRO A 41 -7.95 22.22 -4.63
N ALA A 42 -8.92 21.28 -4.74
CA ALA A 42 -8.98 20.35 -5.86
C ALA A 42 -8.98 21.09 -7.20
N ARG A 43 -8.14 20.67 -8.13
CA ARG A 43 -8.13 21.23 -9.48
C ARG A 43 -9.19 20.56 -10.31
N GLU A 44 -9.98 21.36 -11.02
CA GLU A 44 -11.04 20.88 -11.88
C GLU A 44 -10.68 21.12 -13.35
N PHE A 45 -10.95 20.11 -14.17
CA PHE A 45 -10.71 20.16 -15.61
C PHE A 45 -11.98 19.74 -16.35
N THR A 46 -12.26 20.42 -17.46
CA THR A 46 -13.24 19.89 -18.43
C THR A 46 -12.71 18.55 -18.94
N ILE A 47 -13.60 17.57 -19.05
CA ILE A 47 -13.23 16.22 -19.47
C ILE A 47 -13.91 15.87 -20.79
N THR A 48 -13.20 15.16 -21.66
CA THR A 48 -13.69 14.69 -22.95
C THR A 48 -13.54 13.18 -23.06
N GLY A 49 -14.42 12.55 -23.86
CA GLY A 49 -14.35 11.11 -24.11
C GLY A 49 -15.04 10.25 -23.05
N LEU A 50 -15.82 10.85 -22.15
CA LEU A 50 -16.61 10.10 -21.17
C LEU A 50 -17.61 9.16 -21.86
N PRO A 51 -17.77 7.92 -21.36
CA PRO A 51 -18.84 7.04 -21.79
C PRO A 51 -20.21 7.55 -21.28
N ALA A 52 -21.28 7.08 -21.90
CA ALA A 52 -22.64 7.58 -21.62
C ALA A 52 -23.13 7.23 -20.20
N GLU A 53 -22.62 6.16 -19.64
CA GLU A 53 -22.91 5.68 -18.29
C GLU A 53 -22.19 6.45 -17.18
N ALA A 54 -21.17 7.24 -17.50
CA ALA A 54 -20.40 7.98 -16.51
C ALA A 54 -21.23 9.06 -15.83
N GLY A 55 -21.16 9.12 -14.51
CA GLY A 55 -21.93 10.02 -13.67
C GLY A 55 -21.11 10.74 -12.58
N THR A 56 -21.78 11.65 -11.91
CA THR A 56 -21.20 12.35 -10.75
C THR A 56 -20.86 11.37 -9.64
N GLY A 57 -19.64 11.47 -9.12
CA GLY A 57 -19.12 10.59 -8.07
C GLY A 57 -18.22 9.46 -8.60
N ASP A 58 -18.27 9.16 -9.91
CA ASP A 58 -17.42 8.13 -10.49
C ASP A 58 -15.94 8.50 -10.41
N LEU A 59 -15.12 7.52 -10.13
CA LEU A 59 -13.68 7.62 -10.19
C LEU A 59 -13.18 7.27 -11.59
N VAL A 60 -12.35 8.14 -12.15
CA VAL A 60 -11.86 8.01 -13.53
C VAL A 60 -10.34 8.15 -13.60
N ARG A 61 -9.72 7.40 -14.50
CA ARG A 61 -8.36 7.68 -14.98
C ARG A 61 -8.45 8.64 -16.15
N PHE A 62 -7.60 9.64 -16.15
CA PHE A 62 -7.52 10.63 -17.20
C PHE A 62 -6.09 11.10 -17.43
N THR A 63 -5.81 11.65 -18.61
CA THR A 63 -4.57 12.36 -18.92
C THR A 63 -4.89 13.83 -19.19
N LEU A 64 -3.94 14.73 -18.92
CA LEU A 64 -4.07 16.12 -19.28
C LEU A 64 -3.58 16.38 -20.70
N ALA A 65 -4.33 17.21 -21.41
CA ALA A 65 -3.94 17.72 -22.72
C ALA A 65 -4.18 19.23 -22.75
N ARG A 66 -3.61 19.91 -23.74
CA ARG A 66 -3.76 21.34 -23.92
C ARG A 66 -4.50 21.63 -25.23
N ASP A 67 -5.49 22.49 -25.18
CA ASP A 67 -6.22 22.93 -26.37
C ASP A 67 -5.39 23.96 -27.19
N SER A 68 -5.91 24.35 -28.36
CA SER A 68 -5.26 25.33 -29.25
C SER A 68 -5.17 26.75 -28.66
N ARG A 69 -5.91 27.02 -27.58
CA ARG A 69 -5.91 28.30 -26.84
C ARG A 69 -4.99 28.25 -25.60
N GLY A 70 -4.33 27.12 -25.36
CA GLY A 70 -3.43 26.94 -24.24
C GLY A 70 -4.11 26.50 -22.92
N ASN A 71 -5.40 26.17 -22.92
CA ASN A 71 -6.10 25.71 -21.74
C ASN A 71 -5.88 24.21 -21.55
N ASP A 72 -5.65 23.80 -20.30
CA ASP A 72 -5.54 22.39 -19.97
C ASP A 72 -6.95 21.76 -19.82
N PHE A 73 -7.11 20.56 -20.35
CA PHE A 73 -8.31 19.75 -20.24
C PHE A 73 -7.97 18.28 -20.05
N ALA A 74 -8.92 17.51 -19.51
CA ALA A 74 -8.77 16.09 -19.26
C ALA A 74 -9.28 15.27 -20.46
N LYS A 75 -8.53 14.22 -20.81
CA LYS A 75 -8.97 13.14 -21.69
C LYS A 75 -9.23 11.90 -20.85
N PHE A 76 -10.45 11.40 -20.92
CA PHE A 76 -10.82 10.15 -20.28
C PHE A 76 -9.99 8.97 -20.79
N VAL A 77 -9.61 8.09 -19.87
CA VAL A 77 -8.90 6.85 -20.17
C VAL A 77 -9.76 5.64 -19.81
N SER A 78 -10.22 5.54 -18.56
CA SER A 78 -11.10 4.46 -18.09
C SER A 78 -11.84 4.87 -16.82
N LEU A 79 -12.97 4.21 -16.56
CA LEU A 79 -13.56 4.16 -15.23
C LEU A 79 -12.67 3.32 -14.30
N ILE A 80 -12.78 3.58 -13.00
CA ILE A 80 -12.24 2.71 -11.97
C ILE A 80 -13.40 1.89 -11.42
N ASP A 81 -13.34 0.58 -11.65
CA ASP A 81 -14.33 -0.37 -11.17
C ASP A 81 -13.84 -1.05 -9.89
N GLY A 82 -14.77 -1.29 -8.97
CA GLY A 82 -14.57 -2.04 -7.73
C GLY A 82 -15.90 -2.59 -7.24
N GLN A 83 -15.85 -3.60 -6.38
CA GLN A 83 -17.05 -4.23 -5.82
C GLN A 83 -17.75 -3.34 -4.76
N SER A 84 -17.03 -2.32 -4.26
CA SER A 84 -17.54 -1.37 -3.28
C SER A 84 -16.88 -0.01 -3.41
N ASP A 85 -17.51 1.03 -2.85
CA ASP A 85 -16.95 2.38 -2.76
C ASP A 85 -15.59 2.42 -2.05
N ILE A 86 -15.39 1.56 -1.05
CA ILE A 86 -14.14 1.47 -0.28
C ILE A 86 -13.04 0.92 -1.17
N GLU A 87 -13.32 -0.16 -1.91
CA GLU A 87 -12.36 -0.77 -2.83
C GLU A 87 -11.97 0.19 -3.95
N MET A 88 -12.91 0.87 -4.57
CA MET A 88 -12.63 1.88 -5.59
C MET A 88 -11.73 3.00 -5.08
N LYS A 89 -12.00 3.49 -3.86
CA LYS A 89 -11.17 4.52 -3.21
C LYS A 89 -9.78 4.00 -2.87
N ALA A 90 -9.66 2.76 -2.39
CA ALA A 90 -8.37 2.12 -2.10
C ALA A 90 -7.53 1.98 -3.37
N ILE A 91 -8.12 1.50 -4.47
CA ILE A 91 -7.47 1.42 -5.78
C ILE A 91 -7.00 2.81 -6.23
N ALA A 92 -7.89 3.80 -6.17
CA ALA A 92 -7.58 5.17 -6.59
C ALA A 92 -6.42 5.78 -5.78
N ILE A 93 -6.44 5.61 -4.46
CA ILE A 93 -5.36 6.10 -3.57
C ILE A 93 -4.06 5.36 -3.85
N SER A 94 -4.12 4.04 -4.03
CA SER A 94 -2.93 3.22 -4.31
C SER A 94 -2.25 3.68 -5.61
N GLU A 95 -3.00 3.86 -6.68
CA GLU A 95 -2.46 4.33 -7.96
C GLU A 95 -1.92 5.76 -7.87
N ASP A 96 -2.66 6.67 -7.21
CA ASP A 96 -2.23 8.06 -7.06
C ASP A 96 -0.95 8.20 -6.22
N LEU A 97 -0.76 7.31 -5.23
CA LEU A 97 0.44 7.22 -4.40
C LEU A 97 1.54 6.34 -5.00
N ASN A 98 1.30 5.69 -6.15
CA ASN A 98 2.16 4.67 -6.75
C ASN A 98 2.47 3.52 -5.77
N ILE A 99 1.49 3.11 -4.98
CA ILE A 99 1.60 1.96 -4.09
C ILE A 99 1.41 0.70 -4.95
N PRO A 100 2.36 -0.24 -4.96
CA PRO A 100 2.22 -1.48 -5.70
C PRO A 100 1.09 -2.34 -5.12
N THR A 101 0.07 -2.63 -5.92
CA THR A 101 -1.11 -3.44 -5.52
C THR A 101 -1.04 -4.88 -6.00
N SER A 102 -0.12 -5.20 -6.91
CA SER A 102 0.07 -6.55 -7.46
C SER A 102 1.48 -7.06 -7.17
N TRP A 103 1.62 -8.37 -7.08
CA TRP A 103 2.91 -9.04 -7.01
C TRP A 103 3.46 -9.26 -8.41
N PRO A 104 4.80 -9.28 -8.59
CA PRO A 104 5.42 -9.77 -9.82
C PRO A 104 4.95 -11.18 -10.14
N ASP A 105 4.80 -11.48 -11.45
CA ASP A 105 4.31 -12.77 -11.92
C ASP A 105 5.11 -13.94 -11.34
N GLY A 106 4.42 -14.94 -10.81
CA GLY A 106 5.00 -16.15 -10.25
C GLY A 106 5.68 -15.99 -8.87
N LEU A 107 5.95 -14.77 -8.41
CA LEU A 107 6.67 -14.56 -7.14
C LEU A 107 5.87 -15.10 -5.95
N ALA A 108 4.60 -14.76 -5.83
CA ALA A 108 3.76 -15.24 -4.74
C ALA A 108 3.63 -16.78 -4.76
N ALA A 109 3.43 -17.38 -5.93
CA ALA A 109 3.30 -18.83 -6.06
C ALA A 109 4.56 -19.58 -5.61
N THR A 110 5.75 -19.03 -5.86
CA THR A 110 7.02 -19.64 -5.45
C THR A 110 7.12 -19.78 -3.93
N TYR A 111 6.67 -18.78 -3.18
CA TYR A 111 6.79 -18.78 -1.71
C TYR A 111 5.59 -19.41 -1.00
N LEU A 112 4.40 -19.37 -1.59
CA LEU A 112 3.22 -20.02 -1.03
C LEU A 112 3.23 -21.56 -1.18
N SER A 113 3.98 -22.09 -2.13
CA SER A 113 4.07 -23.52 -2.39
C SER A 113 5.28 -24.21 -1.72
N ALA A 114 6.20 -23.43 -1.16
CA ALA A 114 7.39 -23.97 -0.51
C ALA A 114 7.07 -24.44 0.91
N ASP A 115 7.44 -25.67 1.25
CA ASP A 115 7.35 -26.23 2.61
C ASP A 115 8.54 -25.74 3.43
N LEU A 116 8.61 -24.42 3.63
CA LEU A 116 9.73 -23.74 4.26
C LEU A 116 9.77 -23.97 5.77
N GLU A 117 8.65 -24.35 6.39
CA GLU A 117 8.57 -24.55 7.84
C GLU A 117 9.46 -25.69 8.30
N ASP A 118 9.48 -26.82 7.60
CA ASP A 118 10.26 -27.98 7.99
C ASP A 118 11.77 -27.72 7.88
N GLU A 119 12.23 -27.02 6.86
CA GLU A 119 13.65 -26.66 6.71
C GLU A 119 14.13 -25.74 7.83
N VAL A 120 13.31 -24.76 8.22
CA VAL A 120 13.63 -23.81 9.29
C VAL A 120 13.62 -24.48 10.66
N LEU A 121 12.63 -25.34 10.93
CA LEU A 121 12.49 -26.04 12.21
C LEU A 121 13.60 -27.08 12.44
N LEU A 122 14.14 -27.68 11.39
CA LEU A 122 15.20 -28.69 11.46
C LEU A 122 16.60 -28.09 11.52
N SER A 123 16.76 -26.80 11.48
CA SER A 123 18.05 -26.12 11.55
C SER A 123 18.69 -26.33 12.92
N SER A 124 19.93 -26.84 12.93
CA SER A 124 20.66 -27.25 14.14
C SER A 124 21.10 -26.08 15.04
N ASP A 125 20.99 -24.85 14.57
CA ASP A 125 21.37 -23.62 15.27
C ASP A 125 20.19 -22.93 15.98
N ARG A 126 19.02 -23.57 15.99
CA ARG A 126 17.81 -23.08 16.65
C ARG A 126 17.55 -23.81 17.97
N GLU A 127 17.06 -23.04 18.94
CA GLU A 127 16.56 -23.54 20.22
C GLU A 127 15.05 -23.62 20.22
N ASP A 128 14.49 -24.76 20.65
CA ASP A 128 13.05 -24.92 20.80
C ASP A 128 12.55 -24.24 22.08
N MET A 129 11.94 -23.09 21.94
CA MET A 129 11.37 -22.29 23.02
C MET A 129 9.84 -22.42 23.14
N ARG A 130 9.19 -23.35 22.44
CA ARG A 130 7.72 -23.55 22.46
C ARG A 130 7.16 -23.95 23.83
N HIS A 131 8.03 -24.34 24.76
CA HIS A 131 7.67 -24.62 26.15
C HIS A 131 7.49 -23.35 26.99
N ILE A 132 7.96 -22.19 26.51
CA ILE A 132 7.80 -20.91 27.19
C ILE A 132 6.44 -20.31 26.81
N PRO A 133 5.61 -19.87 27.78
CA PRO A 133 4.30 -19.31 27.50
C PRO A 133 4.41 -17.87 27.05
N PHE A 134 4.87 -17.66 25.81
CA PHE A 134 4.88 -16.36 25.17
C PHE A 134 3.48 -15.83 24.95
N VAL A 135 3.31 -14.53 25.00
CA VAL A 135 2.08 -13.82 24.65
C VAL A 135 2.40 -12.73 23.63
N THR A 136 1.46 -12.49 22.71
CA THR A 136 1.47 -11.33 21.82
C THR A 136 0.58 -10.26 22.41
N ILE A 137 0.91 -8.98 22.20
CA ILE A 137 0.16 -7.82 22.72
C ILE A 137 -0.18 -6.92 21.54
N ASP A 138 -1.10 -7.36 20.72
CA ASP A 138 -1.52 -6.72 19.48
C ASP A 138 -2.96 -6.22 19.57
N GLY A 139 -3.36 -5.39 18.62
CA GLY A 139 -4.75 -5.01 18.46
C GLY A 139 -5.61 -6.19 18.03
N GLU A 140 -6.90 -6.12 18.30
CA GLU A 140 -7.89 -7.17 17.98
C GLU A 140 -7.92 -7.51 16.48
N ASP A 141 -7.62 -6.52 15.62
CA ASP A 141 -7.62 -6.66 14.16
C ASP A 141 -6.24 -7.03 13.57
N ALA A 142 -5.22 -7.22 14.40
CA ALA A 142 -3.88 -7.54 13.93
C ALA A 142 -3.86 -8.88 13.18
N LYS A 143 -3.17 -8.91 12.04
CA LYS A 143 -3.03 -10.11 11.20
C LYS A 143 -1.58 -10.57 11.05
N ASP A 144 -0.65 -9.76 11.54
CA ASP A 144 0.79 -9.93 11.48
C ASP A 144 1.36 -9.81 12.89
N PHE A 145 1.50 -10.95 13.56
CA PHE A 145 2.10 -11.03 14.88
C PHE A 145 3.62 -11.12 14.73
N ASP A 146 4.30 -9.97 14.78
CA ASP A 146 5.73 -9.88 14.55
C ASP A 146 6.55 -10.18 15.80
N ASP A 147 5.99 -9.91 17.01
CA ASP A 147 6.69 -10.10 18.27
C ASP A 147 5.84 -10.78 19.33
N ALA A 148 6.52 -11.47 20.23
CA ALA A 148 5.94 -12.05 21.41
C ALA A 148 6.86 -11.84 22.61
N VAL A 149 6.28 -11.73 23.78
CA VAL A 149 7.02 -11.45 25.01
C VAL A 149 6.68 -12.47 26.09
N PHE A 150 7.68 -12.71 26.95
CA PHE A 150 7.52 -13.47 28.18
C PHE A 150 8.31 -12.79 29.28
N ALA A 151 7.75 -12.72 30.47
CA ALA A 151 8.44 -12.18 31.65
C ALA A 151 8.25 -13.09 32.86
N GLU A 152 9.33 -13.30 33.60
CA GLU A 152 9.30 -14.02 34.86
C GLU A 152 10.15 -13.33 35.93
N PHE A 153 9.74 -13.43 37.18
CA PHE A 153 10.50 -12.94 38.30
C PHE A 153 11.47 -14.02 38.83
N LEU A 154 12.74 -13.67 38.96
CA LEU A 154 13.81 -14.55 39.46
C LEU A 154 14.04 -14.21 40.93
N ASP A 155 13.39 -14.96 41.84
CA ASP A 155 13.43 -14.68 43.28
C ASP A 155 14.87 -14.71 43.87
N ARG A 156 15.73 -15.58 43.36
CA ARG A 156 17.13 -15.72 43.87
C ARG A 156 17.94 -14.45 43.69
N ASP A 157 17.70 -13.76 42.57
CA ASP A 157 18.48 -12.58 42.16
C ASP A 157 17.71 -11.26 42.35
N ASN A 158 16.43 -11.35 42.74
CA ASN A 158 15.50 -10.24 42.86
C ASN A 158 15.43 -9.42 41.56
N LEU A 159 15.36 -10.14 40.42
CA LEU A 159 15.37 -9.57 39.06
C LEU A 159 14.20 -10.08 38.23
N TRP A 160 13.81 -9.31 37.22
CA TRP A 160 12.93 -9.80 36.16
C TRP A 160 13.74 -10.26 34.96
N ARG A 161 13.40 -11.44 34.45
CA ARG A 161 13.85 -11.91 33.15
C ARG A 161 12.79 -11.56 32.13
N LEU A 162 13.14 -10.79 31.11
CA LEU A 162 12.29 -10.50 29.96
C LEU A 162 12.87 -11.24 28.75
N VAL A 163 12.03 -11.97 28.05
CA VAL A 163 12.35 -12.60 26.77
C VAL A 163 11.47 -11.99 25.70
N VAL A 164 12.09 -11.53 24.62
CA VAL A 164 11.41 -10.98 23.46
C VAL A 164 11.73 -11.86 22.26
N ALA A 165 10.72 -12.42 21.63
CA ALA A 165 10.82 -13.20 20.41
C ALA A 165 10.33 -12.36 19.24
N ILE A 166 11.12 -12.28 18.18
CA ILE A 166 10.76 -11.54 16.95
C ILE A 166 10.68 -12.53 15.80
N SER A 167 9.68 -12.37 14.91
CA SER A 167 9.55 -13.17 13.69
C SER A 167 10.83 -13.14 12.86
N ASP A 168 11.41 -14.31 12.60
CA ASP A 168 12.65 -14.42 11.81
C ASP A 168 12.36 -14.46 10.31
N VAL A 169 11.99 -13.30 9.76
CA VAL A 169 11.72 -13.13 8.33
C VAL A 169 12.93 -13.56 7.47
N SER A 170 14.15 -13.38 7.99
CA SER A 170 15.38 -13.71 7.25
C SER A 170 15.56 -15.21 7.01
N ALA A 171 14.92 -16.07 7.80
CA ALA A 171 14.89 -17.50 7.57
C ALA A 171 14.12 -17.88 6.29
N TYR A 172 13.16 -17.08 5.90
CA TYR A 172 12.28 -17.32 4.75
C TYR A 172 12.67 -16.47 3.54
N VAL A 173 13.23 -15.29 3.76
CA VAL A 173 13.58 -14.33 2.71
C VAL A 173 15.08 -14.16 2.61
N SER A 174 15.69 -14.92 1.71
CA SER A 174 17.14 -14.84 1.47
C SER A 174 17.52 -13.47 0.90
N LEU A 175 18.66 -12.95 1.35
CA LEU A 175 19.23 -11.69 0.87
C LEU A 175 19.38 -11.69 -0.65
N ALA A 176 18.98 -10.59 -1.29
CA ALA A 176 18.99 -10.37 -2.75
C ALA A 176 18.11 -11.37 -3.53
N SER A 177 17.24 -12.13 -2.88
CA SER A 177 16.22 -12.93 -3.55
C SER A 177 15.21 -12.04 -4.28
N PRO A 178 14.42 -12.58 -5.23
CA PRO A 178 13.34 -11.82 -5.86
C PRO A 178 12.36 -11.21 -4.84
N LEU A 179 12.07 -11.92 -3.75
CA LEU A 179 11.18 -11.44 -2.69
C LEU A 179 11.83 -10.32 -1.87
N ASP A 180 13.11 -10.44 -1.50
CA ASP A 180 13.86 -9.37 -0.82
C ASP A 180 13.91 -8.09 -1.67
N ASN A 181 14.18 -8.23 -2.96
CA ASN A 181 14.19 -7.09 -3.88
C ASN A 181 12.81 -6.42 -3.98
N GLU A 182 11.73 -7.21 -4.04
CA GLU A 182 10.38 -6.68 -4.07
C GLU A 182 10.00 -6.00 -2.74
N ALA A 183 10.37 -6.60 -1.60
CA ALA A 183 10.16 -6.01 -0.29
C ALA A 183 10.89 -4.67 -0.14
N ARG A 184 12.14 -4.58 -0.60
CA ARG A 184 12.92 -3.34 -0.62
C ARG A 184 12.29 -2.28 -1.52
N ARG A 185 11.74 -2.68 -2.66
CA ARG A 185 11.05 -1.78 -3.59
C ARG A 185 9.77 -1.20 -2.96
N ARG A 186 9.03 -2.00 -2.18
CA ARG A 186 7.82 -1.57 -1.48
C ARG A 186 8.13 -0.70 -0.27
N GLY A 187 9.17 -1.04 0.47
CA GLY A 187 9.67 -0.30 1.64
C GLY A 187 8.88 -0.52 2.93
N THR A 188 7.58 -0.76 2.85
CA THR A 188 6.70 -1.00 4.00
C THR A 188 5.41 -1.68 3.59
N SER A 189 4.69 -2.24 4.55
CA SER A 189 3.30 -2.67 4.38
C SER A 189 2.36 -1.48 4.40
N VAL A 190 1.29 -1.56 3.62
CA VAL A 190 0.22 -0.55 3.59
C VAL A 190 -1.11 -1.28 3.77
N TYR A 191 -1.85 -0.88 4.79
CA TYR A 191 -3.15 -1.47 5.11
C TYR A 191 -4.27 -0.53 4.70
N PHE A 192 -5.30 -1.10 4.12
CA PHE A 192 -6.55 -0.41 3.79
C PHE A 192 -7.70 -0.99 4.63
N PRO A 193 -8.75 -0.20 4.87
CA PRO A 193 -9.93 -0.66 5.58
C PRO A 193 -10.59 -1.89 4.96
#